data_2df45d1207390394382b58db77a3b3b4
#
_entry.id   2df45d1207390394382b58db77a3b3b4
#
_cell.length_a   1.000
_cell.length_b   1.000
_cell.length_c   1.000
_cell.angle_alpha   90.00
_cell.angle_beta   90.00
_cell.angle_gamma   90.00
#
_symmetry.space_group_name_H-M   'P 1'
#
loop_
_entity.id
_entity.type
_entity.pdbx_description
1 polymer ?
#
loop_
_entity_poly.entity_id
_entity_poly.type
_entity_poly.pdbx_seq_one_letter_code
_entity_poly.pdbx_strand_id
1 'polypeptide(L)'
;MSSVVPRVLRRFGFRSACACLALWCALPLAATAAPTERYVGEAFDAQAFAASTRRSYDVQDFSERYRATLEVQDNDEVFRPGIVRVFARGSATPLIEVASSELVLDTGPKGGKVKANVQQLPYGEQSVLIYADFNFDGIKDLALMDGQNSCYHGPSYQVYLGSAGGFEASPGFTELAQSNCGLFEVDAQAREIRTMSKDGCCWHQVAIYSVRNGEPLLEREIVEDATGASSGLAQETRYRDQGGKRVADRRYLWDEDGGTAAGERRILLEFRLAPAGKRIVVFANGNDATRPYYAALGAQQRVDLLYPDAEREAMDYDAERHVLSFDRGDTTYRIVGDAHGAPQRMEVAVRGKTQTL
;
A
#
# COMPACT_ATOMS: atom_id res chain seq x y z
N MET A 1 57.65 -1.10 -46.67
CA MET A 1 57.32 -1.02 -48.06
C MET A 1 56.07 -0.18 -48.15
N SER A 2 56.13 1.09 -48.18
CA SER A 2 56.36 2.11 -49.24
C SER A 2 55.38 1.94 -50.39
N SER A 3 54.46 2.87 -50.53
CA SER A 3 54.24 3.85 -51.63
C SER A 3 52.87 4.52 -51.44
N VAL A 4 52.79 5.81 -51.14
CA VAL A 4 52.98 6.99 -51.97
C VAL A 4 51.78 7.29 -52.92
N VAL A 5 51.19 8.40 -52.61
CA VAL A 5 50.25 9.41 -53.15
C VAL A 5 50.31 9.57 -54.70
N PRO A 6 49.30 10.12 -55.41
CA PRO A 6 49.27 11.59 -55.47
C PRO A 6 47.85 12.30 -55.48
N ARG A 7 47.91 13.57 -55.05
CA ARG A 7 46.98 14.67 -55.25
C ARG A 7 46.76 15.00 -56.70
N VAL A 8 45.54 15.42 -57.08
CA VAL A 8 45.30 16.34 -58.21
C VAL A 8 44.32 17.43 -57.76
N LEU A 9 44.84 18.65 -57.75
CA LEU A 9 44.06 19.89 -57.73
C LEU A 9 43.45 20.13 -59.12
N ARG A 10 42.22 20.62 -59.18
CA ARG A 10 41.76 21.51 -60.21
C ARG A 10 40.81 22.57 -59.66
N ARG A 11 41.16 23.80 -60.04
CA ARG A 11 40.53 25.08 -59.71
C ARG A 11 39.44 25.44 -60.74
N PHE A 12 38.61 26.40 -60.31
CA PHE A 12 37.83 27.44 -61.00
C PHE A 12 36.38 27.16 -61.40
N GLY A 13 35.53 28.11 -60.90
CA GLY A 13 34.24 28.43 -61.47
C GLY A 13 33.38 29.31 -60.58
N PHE A 14 33.64 30.61 -60.49
CA PHE A 14 32.71 31.62 -59.98
C PHE A 14 31.46 31.65 -60.86
N ARG A 15 30.27 31.49 -60.28
CA ARG A 15 29.04 32.04 -60.86
C ARG A 15 28.11 32.51 -59.72
N SER A 16 27.79 33.78 -59.78
CA SER A 16 26.76 34.50 -59.03
C SER A 16 25.45 33.72 -59.07
N ALA A 17 24.83 33.56 -57.92
CA ALA A 17 23.44 33.16 -57.83
C ALA A 17 22.71 34.09 -56.87
N CYS A 18 21.66 34.65 -57.37
CA CYS A 18 20.69 35.52 -56.73
C CYS A 18 20.20 35.04 -55.34
N ALA A 19 20.24 35.97 -54.41
CA ALA A 19 19.56 35.82 -53.12
C ALA A 19 18.05 35.94 -53.34
N CYS A 20 17.32 34.83 -53.32
CA CYS A 20 15.89 34.84 -53.08
C CYS A 20 15.63 34.81 -51.56
N LEU A 21 15.30 35.97 -50.96
CA LEU A 21 14.73 36.06 -49.63
C LEU A 21 13.36 35.36 -49.64
N ALA A 22 13.31 34.14 -49.18
CA ALA A 22 12.05 33.49 -48.80
C ALA A 22 11.63 34.05 -47.43
N LEU A 23 10.65 34.97 -47.44
CA LEU A 23 9.90 35.35 -46.22
C LEU A 23 9.11 34.13 -45.76
N TRP A 24 9.62 33.41 -44.77
CA TRP A 24 8.82 32.43 -44.01
C TRP A 24 7.87 33.24 -43.13
N CYS A 25 6.60 33.36 -43.56
CA CYS A 25 5.50 33.71 -42.69
C CYS A 25 5.36 32.57 -41.69
N ALA A 26 5.92 32.75 -40.50
CA ALA A 26 5.58 31.91 -39.34
C ALA A 26 4.13 32.22 -38.97
N LEU A 27 3.20 31.45 -39.51
CA LEU A 27 1.84 31.36 -38.96
C LEU A 27 1.97 30.85 -37.52
N PRO A 28 1.42 31.55 -36.52
CA PRO A 28 1.35 30.98 -35.18
C PRO A 28 0.52 29.70 -35.30
N LEU A 29 1.14 28.55 -35.01
CA LEU A 29 0.38 27.35 -34.71
C LEU A 29 -0.50 27.73 -33.52
N ALA A 30 -1.80 27.86 -33.74
CA ALA A 30 -2.76 27.93 -32.67
C ALA A 30 -2.59 26.59 -31.88
N ALA A 31 -2.03 26.70 -30.66
CA ALA A 31 -2.00 25.58 -29.76
C ALA A 31 -3.45 25.18 -29.52
N THR A 32 -3.88 24.10 -30.14
CA THR A 32 -5.17 23.48 -29.81
C THR A 32 -5.06 23.10 -28.33
N ALA A 33 -5.94 23.67 -27.50
CA ALA A 33 -6.04 23.28 -26.10
C ALA A 33 -6.22 21.76 -26.05
N ALA A 34 -5.45 21.09 -25.19
CA ALA A 34 -5.62 19.67 -24.95
C ALA A 34 -7.09 19.39 -24.57
N PRO A 35 -7.66 18.28 -25.03
CA PRO A 35 -9.02 17.92 -24.65
C PRO A 35 -9.12 17.81 -23.13
N THR A 36 -10.27 18.18 -22.56
CA THR A 36 -10.54 18.02 -21.14
C THR A 36 -10.66 16.54 -20.81
N GLU A 37 -9.80 16.04 -19.90
CA GLU A 37 -9.97 14.71 -19.32
C GLU A 37 -11.22 14.71 -18.42
N ARG A 38 -12.12 13.73 -18.64
CA ARG A 38 -13.40 13.72 -17.94
C ARG A 38 -13.73 12.34 -17.40
N TYR A 39 -14.06 12.30 -16.11
CA TYR A 39 -14.63 11.14 -15.43
C TYR A 39 -15.98 11.47 -14.86
N VAL A 40 -16.94 10.54 -14.99
CA VAL A 40 -18.26 10.64 -14.38
C VAL A 40 -18.56 9.32 -13.69
N GLY A 41 -18.72 9.35 -12.37
CA GLY A 41 -19.07 8.18 -11.56
C GLY A 41 -20.45 7.62 -11.94
N GLU A 42 -20.60 6.29 -11.88
CA GLU A 42 -21.83 5.59 -12.32
C GLU A 42 -23.11 6.08 -11.62
N ALA A 43 -23.03 6.42 -10.34
CA ALA A 43 -24.16 6.89 -9.53
C ALA A 43 -24.39 8.41 -9.64
N PHE A 44 -23.60 9.15 -10.42
CA PHE A 44 -23.73 10.60 -10.54
C PHE A 44 -24.84 10.97 -11.53
N ASP A 45 -25.92 11.54 -11.00
CA ASP A 45 -27.02 12.06 -11.82
C ASP A 45 -26.73 13.53 -12.21
N ALA A 46 -26.18 13.72 -13.41
CA ALA A 46 -25.85 15.03 -13.95
C ALA A 46 -27.08 15.96 -14.11
N GLN A 47 -28.26 15.40 -14.40
CA GLN A 47 -29.47 16.18 -14.58
C GLN A 47 -30.01 16.66 -13.23
N ALA A 48 -30.06 15.77 -12.23
CA ALA A 48 -30.46 16.15 -10.87
C ALA A 48 -29.50 17.17 -10.27
N PHE A 49 -28.17 16.94 -10.47
CA PHE A 49 -27.14 17.86 -10.01
C PHE A 49 -27.26 19.24 -10.65
N ALA A 50 -27.50 19.32 -11.96
CA ALA A 50 -27.69 20.59 -12.66
C ALA A 50 -28.94 21.36 -12.20
N ALA A 51 -29.99 20.64 -11.78
CA ALA A 51 -31.23 21.22 -11.27
C ALA A 51 -31.17 21.65 -9.79
N SER A 52 -30.14 21.21 -9.06
CA SER A 52 -29.99 21.47 -7.63
C SER A 52 -29.40 22.85 -7.32
N THR A 53 -29.59 23.32 -6.09
CA THR A 53 -28.83 24.45 -5.53
C THR A 53 -27.39 23.95 -5.26
N ARG A 54 -26.40 24.73 -5.70
CA ARG A 54 -24.98 24.34 -5.63
C ARG A 54 -24.15 25.42 -4.98
N ARG A 55 -23.06 25.00 -4.33
CA ARG A 55 -22.05 25.87 -3.74
C ARG A 55 -20.69 25.52 -4.34
N SER A 56 -19.92 26.55 -4.70
CA SER A 56 -18.59 26.42 -5.26
C SER A 56 -17.53 26.89 -4.26
N TYR A 57 -16.42 26.17 -4.24
CA TYR A 57 -15.26 26.46 -3.41
C TYR A 57 -14.00 26.43 -4.24
N ASP A 58 -13.05 27.31 -3.92
CA ASP A 58 -11.70 27.21 -4.46
C ASP A 58 -10.91 26.19 -3.63
N VAL A 59 -10.22 25.27 -4.33
CA VAL A 59 -9.23 24.39 -3.72
C VAL A 59 -7.89 25.14 -3.68
N GLN A 60 -7.38 25.37 -2.47
CA GLN A 60 -6.31 26.33 -2.24
C GLN A 60 -4.93 25.65 -2.15
N ASP A 61 -3.91 26.43 -2.50
CA ASP A 61 -2.49 26.25 -2.12
C ASP A 61 -1.84 24.94 -2.55
N PHE A 62 -2.26 24.34 -3.67
CA PHE A 62 -1.61 23.12 -4.15
C PHE A 62 -0.61 23.36 -5.30
N SER A 63 -0.76 24.41 -6.11
CA SER A 63 0.08 24.66 -7.28
C SER A 63 0.15 26.14 -7.67
N GLU A 64 1.35 26.57 -8.16
CA GLU A 64 1.51 27.87 -8.80
C GLU A 64 1.03 27.88 -10.26
N ARG A 65 1.04 26.71 -10.93
CA ARG A 65 0.66 26.56 -12.34
C ARG A 65 -0.82 26.30 -12.55
N TYR A 66 -1.49 25.70 -11.56
CA TYR A 66 -2.87 25.23 -11.66
C TYR A 66 -3.75 25.85 -10.56
N ARG A 67 -5.03 25.89 -10.83
CA ARG A 67 -6.10 26.16 -9.84
C ARG A 67 -7.13 25.05 -9.92
N ALA A 68 -7.86 24.83 -8.85
CA ALA A 68 -8.97 23.87 -8.86
C ALA A 68 -10.18 24.46 -8.14
N THR A 69 -11.35 23.95 -8.51
CA THR A 69 -12.63 24.27 -7.88
C THR A 69 -13.35 22.98 -7.50
N LEU A 70 -14.07 23.02 -6.38
CA LEU A 70 -15.03 22.01 -5.98
C LEU A 70 -16.43 22.64 -6.03
N GLU A 71 -17.33 22.08 -6.82
CA GLU A 71 -18.73 22.43 -6.85
C GLU A 71 -19.54 21.27 -6.27
N VAL A 72 -20.33 21.49 -5.23
CA VAL A 72 -21.14 20.46 -4.55
C VAL A 72 -22.57 20.92 -4.41
N GLN A 73 -23.49 19.95 -4.30
CA GLN A 73 -24.85 20.22 -3.93
C GLN A 73 -24.91 20.90 -2.54
N ASP A 74 -25.69 21.98 -2.42
CA ASP A 74 -25.83 22.73 -1.18
C ASP A 74 -26.88 22.09 -0.27
N ASN A 75 -26.43 21.12 0.52
CA ASN A 75 -27.21 20.43 1.54
C ASN A 75 -26.32 20.17 2.77
N ASP A 76 -26.86 19.57 3.82
CA ASP A 76 -26.16 19.30 5.08
C ASP A 76 -25.60 17.84 5.14
N GLU A 77 -25.64 17.10 4.02
CA GLU A 77 -25.10 15.74 3.96
C GLU A 77 -23.57 15.75 4.01
N VAL A 78 -22.98 14.70 4.60
CA VAL A 78 -21.51 14.52 4.64
C VAL A 78 -20.99 14.19 3.25
N PHE A 79 -21.65 13.25 2.56
CA PHE A 79 -21.34 12.85 1.21
C PHE A 79 -22.29 13.56 0.25
N ARG A 80 -21.75 14.29 -0.71
CA ARG A 80 -22.54 15.17 -1.59
C ARG A 80 -22.23 14.93 -3.05
N PRO A 81 -23.22 14.93 -3.92
CA PRO A 81 -22.95 15.04 -5.36
C PRO A 81 -22.14 16.29 -5.65
N GLY A 82 -21.12 16.15 -6.49
CA GLY A 82 -20.26 17.28 -6.82
C GLY A 82 -19.30 17.01 -7.96
N ILE A 83 -18.56 18.07 -8.32
CA ILE A 83 -17.59 18.05 -9.42
C ILE A 83 -16.32 18.76 -8.96
N VAL A 84 -15.19 18.09 -9.10
CA VAL A 84 -13.85 18.68 -8.95
C VAL A 84 -13.34 19.05 -10.34
N ARG A 85 -12.86 20.28 -10.52
CA ARG A 85 -12.27 20.75 -11.79
C ARG A 85 -10.90 21.33 -11.56
N VAL A 86 -9.95 20.97 -12.41
CA VAL A 86 -8.59 21.50 -12.43
C VAL A 86 -8.37 22.29 -13.72
N PHE A 87 -7.77 23.46 -13.58
CA PHE A 87 -7.52 24.40 -14.67
C PHE A 87 -6.07 24.82 -14.70
N ALA A 88 -5.52 25.09 -15.87
CA ALA A 88 -4.31 25.93 -15.96
C ALA A 88 -4.65 27.34 -15.47
N ARG A 89 -3.71 28.01 -14.79
CA ARG A 89 -3.93 29.40 -14.38
C ARG A 89 -4.13 30.29 -15.60
N GLY A 90 -5.15 31.12 -15.55
CA GLY A 90 -5.55 31.97 -16.67
C GLY A 90 -6.47 31.32 -17.71
N SER A 91 -6.71 30.00 -17.62
CA SER A 91 -7.68 29.30 -18.46
C SER A 91 -9.08 29.27 -17.84
N ALA A 92 -10.10 29.43 -18.69
CA ALA A 92 -11.50 29.19 -18.34
C ALA A 92 -11.95 27.74 -18.61
N THR A 93 -11.20 27.02 -19.46
CA THR A 93 -11.48 25.62 -19.81
C THR A 93 -10.77 24.69 -18.82
N PRO A 94 -11.46 23.74 -18.17
CA PRO A 94 -10.82 22.78 -17.30
C PRO A 94 -9.93 21.82 -18.10
N LEU A 95 -8.80 21.41 -17.51
CA LEU A 95 -7.96 20.33 -17.98
C LEU A 95 -8.54 18.98 -17.59
N ILE A 96 -9.10 18.91 -16.36
CA ILE A 96 -9.65 17.68 -15.80
C ILE A 96 -10.98 18.04 -15.11
N GLU A 97 -11.97 17.15 -15.24
CA GLU A 97 -13.25 17.20 -14.55
C GLU A 97 -13.58 15.81 -14.00
N VAL A 98 -13.80 15.71 -12.68
CA VAL A 98 -14.21 14.49 -11.99
C VAL A 98 -15.54 14.77 -11.30
N ALA A 99 -16.61 14.06 -11.74
CA ALA A 99 -17.95 14.14 -11.18
C ALA A 99 -18.26 12.88 -10.36
N SER A 100 -18.78 13.06 -9.15
CA SER A 100 -19.12 11.99 -8.22
C SER A 100 -20.40 12.28 -7.45
N SER A 101 -21.13 11.21 -7.09
CA SER A 101 -22.28 11.29 -6.18
C SER A 101 -21.86 11.52 -4.72
N GLU A 102 -20.60 11.28 -4.35
CA GLU A 102 -20.14 11.19 -2.96
C GLU A 102 -18.79 11.88 -2.75
N LEU A 103 -18.76 13.21 -2.82
CA LEU A 103 -17.60 14.00 -2.44
C LEU A 103 -17.71 14.46 -0.99
N VAL A 104 -16.58 14.48 -0.28
CA VAL A 104 -16.47 15.00 1.08
C VAL A 104 -15.89 16.41 1.04
N LEU A 105 -16.52 17.32 1.79
CA LEU A 105 -16.09 18.70 1.87
C LEU A 105 -15.30 18.95 3.16
N ASP A 106 -13.99 19.13 3.06
CA ASP A 106 -13.15 19.61 4.15
C ASP A 106 -12.83 21.10 3.96
N THR A 107 -13.55 21.95 4.68
CA THR A 107 -13.37 23.41 4.63
C THR A 107 -12.47 23.96 5.74
N GLY A 108 -12.01 23.11 6.66
CA GLY A 108 -11.32 23.56 7.86
C GLY A 108 -12.20 24.39 8.81
N PRO A 109 -11.66 24.77 10.01
CA PRO A 109 -12.47 25.30 11.12
C PRO A 109 -13.12 26.66 10.89
N LYS A 110 -12.72 27.40 9.84
CA LYS A 110 -13.30 28.74 9.54
C LYS A 110 -14.22 28.75 8.32
N GLY A 111 -14.40 27.60 7.66
CA GLY A 111 -15.18 27.51 6.42
C GLY A 111 -14.58 28.30 5.24
N GLY A 112 -15.10 28.08 4.05
CA GLY A 112 -14.85 28.92 2.87
C GLY A 112 -13.70 28.54 1.97
N LYS A 113 -12.81 27.64 2.37
CA LYS A 113 -11.70 27.14 1.55
C LYS A 113 -11.54 25.65 1.70
N VAL A 114 -11.48 24.94 0.59
CA VAL A 114 -11.21 23.49 0.57
C VAL A 114 -9.71 23.26 0.60
N LYS A 115 -9.23 22.43 1.54
CA LYS A 115 -7.82 22.07 1.63
C LYS A 115 -7.46 21.07 0.53
N ALA A 116 -6.24 21.17 0.02
CA ALA A 116 -5.60 20.15 -0.78
C ALA A 116 -4.50 19.44 0.02
N ASN A 117 -4.02 18.32 -0.47
CA ASN A 117 -2.87 17.59 0.05
C ASN A 117 -2.98 17.12 1.52
N VAL A 118 -4.18 16.98 2.06
CA VAL A 118 -4.41 16.30 3.34
C VAL A 118 -4.64 14.84 3.06
N GLN A 119 -3.79 13.99 3.60
CA GLN A 119 -3.88 12.55 3.47
C GLN A 119 -3.47 11.91 4.80
N GLN A 120 -4.41 11.30 5.48
CA GLN A 120 -4.20 10.57 6.74
C GLN A 120 -4.63 9.12 6.55
N LEU A 121 -3.68 8.24 6.31
CA LEU A 121 -3.92 6.82 6.14
C LEU A 121 -4.01 6.11 7.50
N PRO A 122 -4.79 5.03 7.58
CA PRO A 122 -5.69 4.49 6.57
C PRO A 122 -7.11 5.07 6.59
N TYR A 123 -7.53 5.81 7.61
CA TYR A 123 -8.92 6.23 7.83
C TYR A 123 -9.08 7.68 8.31
N GLY A 124 -8.09 8.51 8.10
CA GLY A 124 -8.12 9.91 8.51
C GLY A 124 -8.80 10.82 7.49
N GLU A 125 -8.70 12.14 7.73
CA GLU A 125 -9.14 13.16 6.80
C GLU A 125 -8.38 13.06 5.48
N GLN A 126 -9.09 13.23 4.36
CA GLN A 126 -8.48 13.22 3.03
C GLN A 126 -9.10 14.32 2.16
N SER A 127 -8.26 15.05 1.45
CA SER A 127 -8.68 16.10 0.54
C SER A 127 -9.25 15.54 -0.76
N VAL A 128 -10.16 16.29 -1.39
CA VAL A 128 -10.66 15.98 -2.74
C VAL A 128 -9.60 16.08 -3.82
N LEU A 129 -8.42 16.66 -3.50
CA LEU A 129 -7.30 16.82 -4.41
C LEU A 129 -5.99 16.59 -3.66
N ILE A 130 -5.17 15.69 -4.19
CA ILE A 130 -3.77 15.46 -3.79
C ILE A 130 -2.89 15.76 -5.00
N TYR A 131 -1.82 16.53 -4.80
CA TYR A 131 -0.88 16.94 -5.84
C TYR A 131 0.55 16.59 -5.41
N ALA A 132 1.03 15.45 -5.86
CA ALA A 132 2.33 14.89 -5.51
C ALA A 132 2.94 14.11 -6.69
N ASP A 133 4.21 13.79 -6.64
CA ASP A 133 4.90 12.96 -7.62
C ASP A 133 4.71 11.48 -7.24
N PHE A 134 3.77 10.80 -7.90
CA PHE A 134 3.44 9.40 -7.61
C PHE A 134 4.34 8.42 -8.38
N ASN A 135 4.80 8.80 -9.55
CA ASN A 135 5.58 7.94 -10.44
C ASN A 135 7.09 8.17 -10.34
N PHE A 136 7.53 9.11 -9.49
CA PHE A 136 8.94 9.46 -9.23
C PHE A 136 9.70 10.01 -10.44
N ASP A 137 9.03 10.68 -11.35
CA ASP A 137 9.64 11.29 -12.54
C ASP A 137 10.06 12.76 -12.32
N GLY A 138 9.70 13.34 -11.16
CA GLY A 138 10.00 14.73 -10.79
C GLY A 138 8.92 15.72 -11.23
N ILE A 139 7.87 15.27 -11.90
CA ILE A 139 6.68 16.06 -12.23
C ILE A 139 5.56 15.64 -11.28
N LYS A 140 4.79 16.61 -10.80
CA LYS A 140 3.71 16.29 -9.88
C LYS A 140 2.45 15.84 -10.63
N ASP A 141 1.82 14.83 -10.09
CA ASP A 141 0.61 14.17 -10.52
C ASP A 141 -0.59 14.67 -9.72
N LEU A 142 -1.80 14.26 -10.11
CA LEU A 142 -3.04 14.57 -9.45
C LEU A 142 -3.79 13.29 -9.07
N ALA A 143 -4.28 13.24 -7.82
CA ALA A 143 -5.37 12.34 -7.45
C ALA A 143 -6.58 13.20 -7.10
N LEU A 144 -7.70 12.96 -7.77
CA LEU A 144 -8.96 13.67 -7.58
C LEU A 144 -10.01 12.70 -7.05
N MET A 145 -10.63 13.03 -5.91
CA MET A 145 -11.63 12.17 -5.29
C MET A 145 -12.78 11.91 -6.26
N ASP A 146 -13.10 10.64 -6.47
CA ASP A 146 -14.17 10.18 -7.34
C ASP A 146 -15.32 9.52 -6.59
N GLY A 147 -15.22 9.44 -5.27
CA GLY A 147 -16.25 8.90 -4.39
C GLY A 147 -15.71 8.28 -3.12
N GLN A 148 -16.50 7.37 -2.58
CA GLN A 148 -16.22 6.59 -1.38
C GLN A 148 -16.18 5.08 -1.72
N ASN A 149 -15.48 4.72 -2.81
CA ASN A 149 -15.49 3.37 -3.36
C ASN A 149 -14.37 2.48 -2.81
N SER A 150 -13.51 3.00 -1.91
CA SER A 150 -12.46 2.21 -1.27
C SER A 150 -13.00 1.41 -0.07
N CYS A 151 -12.14 0.64 0.60
CA CYS A 151 -12.56 -0.23 1.69
C CYS A 151 -13.32 0.54 2.79
N TYR A 152 -14.36 -0.07 3.33
CA TYR A 152 -15.20 0.50 4.41
C TYR A 152 -15.84 1.85 4.07
N HIS A 153 -16.20 2.05 2.81
CA HIS A 153 -16.76 3.31 2.35
C HIS A 153 -15.79 4.49 2.57
N GLY A 154 -14.52 4.23 2.33
CA GLY A 154 -13.46 5.24 2.38
C GLY A 154 -13.28 5.95 1.03
N PRO A 155 -12.53 7.06 1.01
CA PRO A 155 -12.32 7.85 -0.20
C PRO A 155 -11.57 7.07 -1.27
N SER A 156 -11.98 7.26 -2.53
CA SER A 156 -11.36 6.74 -3.73
C SER A 156 -11.00 7.86 -4.70
N TYR A 157 -10.07 7.60 -5.63
CA TYR A 157 -9.51 8.65 -6.46
C TYR A 157 -9.28 8.20 -7.90
N GLN A 158 -9.54 9.11 -8.84
CA GLN A 158 -8.99 9.06 -10.19
C GLN A 158 -7.59 9.69 -10.18
N VAL A 159 -6.61 8.98 -10.73
CA VAL A 159 -5.22 9.44 -10.75
C VAL A 159 -4.81 9.83 -12.17
N TYR A 160 -4.14 10.98 -12.27
CA TYR A 160 -3.65 11.56 -13.52
C TYR A 160 -2.17 11.87 -13.38
N LEU A 161 -1.35 11.27 -14.24
CA LEU A 161 0.09 11.54 -14.26
C LEU A 161 0.39 12.85 -15.00
N GLY A 162 1.25 13.66 -14.40
CA GLY A 162 1.69 14.91 -14.94
C GLY A 162 2.77 14.73 -16.02
N SER A 163 2.77 15.62 -16.99
CA SER A 163 3.80 15.69 -18.03
C SER A 163 4.07 17.15 -18.44
N ALA A 164 5.03 17.36 -19.32
CA ALA A 164 5.25 18.67 -19.92
C ALA A 164 4.03 19.14 -20.74
N GLY A 165 3.22 18.21 -21.26
CA GLY A 165 2.05 18.46 -22.07
C GLY A 165 0.73 18.63 -21.29
N GLY A 166 0.72 18.32 -20.00
CA GLY A 166 -0.49 18.34 -19.17
C GLY A 166 -0.61 17.10 -18.30
N PHE A 167 -1.81 16.59 -18.16
CA PHE A 167 -2.14 15.41 -17.34
C PHE A 167 -2.75 14.33 -18.22
N GLU A 168 -2.46 13.08 -17.90
CA GLU A 168 -3.00 11.89 -18.56
C GLU A 168 -3.52 10.92 -17.50
N ALA A 169 -4.72 10.35 -17.72
CA ALA A 169 -5.29 9.39 -16.80
C ALA A 169 -4.43 8.15 -16.66
N SER A 170 -4.22 7.69 -15.43
CA SER A 170 -3.45 6.47 -15.13
C SER A 170 -4.35 5.40 -14.54
N PRO A 171 -4.76 4.39 -15.34
CA PRO A 171 -5.57 3.29 -14.84
C PRO A 171 -4.89 2.49 -13.73
N GLY A 172 -3.56 2.27 -13.83
CA GLY A 172 -2.81 1.49 -12.83
C GLY A 172 -2.80 2.15 -11.45
N PHE A 173 -2.51 3.45 -11.37
CA PHE A 173 -2.58 4.16 -10.08
C PHE A 173 -4.02 4.37 -9.59
N THR A 174 -4.99 4.56 -10.51
CA THR A 174 -6.41 4.65 -10.15
C THR A 174 -6.88 3.35 -9.52
N GLU A 175 -6.51 2.20 -10.07
CA GLU A 175 -6.81 0.88 -9.48
C GLU A 175 -6.27 0.78 -8.04
N LEU A 176 -5.04 1.22 -7.77
CA LEU A 176 -4.50 1.23 -6.42
C LEU A 176 -5.29 2.13 -5.47
N ALA A 177 -5.79 3.26 -5.96
CA ALA A 177 -6.54 4.24 -5.16
C ALA A 177 -8.01 3.86 -4.92
N GLN A 178 -8.54 2.89 -5.65
CA GLN A 178 -9.92 2.40 -5.52
C GLN A 178 -10.00 1.04 -4.82
N SER A 179 -9.07 0.12 -5.11
CA SER A 179 -9.11 -1.27 -4.63
C SER A 179 -8.50 -1.46 -3.24
N ASN A 180 -8.00 -0.40 -2.60
CA ASN A 180 -7.37 -0.44 -1.28
C ASN A 180 -8.08 0.51 -0.30
N CYS A 181 -7.57 0.65 0.92
CA CYS A 181 -8.15 1.51 1.93
C CYS A 181 -7.67 2.96 1.78
N GLY A 182 -8.29 3.70 0.87
CA GLY A 182 -7.94 5.08 0.55
C GLY A 182 -6.78 5.19 -0.45
N LEU A 183 -6.29 6.41 -0.64
CA LEU A 183 -5.15 6.66 -1.52
C LEU A 183 -3.89 5.99 -0.96
N PHE A 184 -3.06 5.47 -1.83
CA PHE A 184 -1.78 4.87 -1.51
C PHE A 184 -0.80 5.89 -0.87
N GLU A 185 0.13 5.38 -0.10
CA GLU A 185 1.25 6.15 0.47
C GLU A 185 2.44 6.19 -0.50
N VAL A 186 3.14 7.32 -0.56
CA VAL A 186 4.31 7.54 -1.42
C VAL A 186 5.56 7.65 -0.56
N ASP A 187 6.49 6.70 -0.67
CA ASP A 187 7.84 6.82 -0.11
C ASP A 187 8.80 7.32 -1.21
N ALA A 188 8.99 8.62 -1.24
CA ALA A 188 9.87 9.27 -2.23
C ALA A 188 11.35 8.87 -2.05
N GLN A 189 11.78 8.51 -0.84
CA GLN A 189 13.17 8.10 -0.58
C GLN A 189 13.43 6.68 -1.08
N ALA A 190 12.54 5.76 -0.78
CA ALA A 190 12.62 4.38 -1.26
C ALA A 190 12.16 4.25 -2.72
N ARG A 191 11.47 5.26 -3.28
CA ARG A 191 10.77 5.20 -4.58
C ARG A 191 9.78 4.05 -4.62
N GLU A 192 8.99 3.91 -3.55
CA GLU A 192 8.00 2.87 -3.37
C GLU A 192 6.60 3.48 -3.17
N ILE A 193 5.61 2.80 -3.71
CA ILE A 193 4.20 3.03 -3.42
C ILE A 193 3.75 1.94 -2.45
N ARG A 194 3.01 2.32 -1.42
CA ARG A 194 2.46 1.38 -0.44
C ARG A 194 0.95 1.50 -0.41
N THR A 195 0.26 0.38 -0.51
CA THR A 195 -1.19 0.28 -0.29
C THR A 195 -1.49 -0.52 0.96
N MET A 196 -2.67 -0.30 1.52
CA MET A 196 -3.17 -1.04 2.65
C MET A 196 -4.59 -1.50 2.38
N SER A 197 -4.89 -2.76 2.72
CA SER A 197 -6.24 -3.31 2.72
C SER A 197 -6.50 -4.01 4.05
N LYS A 198 -7.78 -4.11 4.45
CA LYS A 198 -8.17 -4.88 5.62
C LYS A 198 -9.55 -5.50 5.42
N ASP A 199 -9.79 -6.59 6.15
CA ASP A 199 -11.10 -7.22 6.27
C ASP A 199 -11.38 -7.52 7.75
N GLY A 200 -12.35 -6.84 8.30
CA GLY A 200 -12.67 -6.87 9.73
C GLY A 200 -11.53 -6.38 10.63
N CYS A 201 -11.46 -6.95 11.83
CA CYS A 201 -10.46 -6.60 12.84
C CYS A 201 -9.10 -7.25 12.59
N CYS A 202 -9.06 -8.36 11.82
CA CYS A 202 -8.09 -9.40 12.08
C CYS A 202 -7.38 -9.89 10.82
N TRP A 203 -7.68 -9.31 9.66
CA TRP A 203 -6.95 -9.50 8.41
C TRP A 203 -6.50 -8.15 7.87
N HIS A 204 -5.19 -8.03 7.61
CA HIS A 204 -4.58 -6.83 7.06
C HIS A 204 -3.60 -7.21 5.95
N GLN A 205 -3.52 -6.37 4.94
CA GLN A 205 -2.59 -6.52 3.83
C GLN A 205 -1.87 -5.20 3.58
N VAL A 206 -0.57 -5.26 3.43
CA VAL A 206 0.27 -4.17 2.92
C VAL A 206 0.93 -4.65 1.65
N ALA A 207 0.71 -3.96 0.54
CA ALA A 207 1.37 -4.24 -0.72
C ALA A 207 2.30 -3.08 -1.11
N ILE A 208 3.46 -3.42 -1.65
CA ILE A 208 4.52 -2.48 -1.98
C ILE A 208 4.86 -2.63 -3.45
N TYR A 209 4.85 -1.50 -4.14
CA TYR A 209 5.05 -1.41 -5.59
C TYR A 209 6.27 -0.54 -5.91
N SER A 210 7.03 -0.94 -6.90
CA SER A 210 7.93 -0.06 -7.64
C SER A 210 7.16 0.59 -8.80
N VAL A 211 7.71 1.65 -9.39
CA VAL A 211 7.14 2.24 -10.60
C VAL A 211 8.08 2.02 -11.77
N ARG A 212 7.55 1.45 -12.86
CA ARG A 212 8.29 1.21 -14.11
C ARG A 212 7.48 1.70 -15.30
N ASN A 213 8.09 2.54 -16.11
CA ASN A 213 7.45 3.15 -17.28
C ASN A 213 6.11 3.86 -16.95
N GLY A 214 6.04 4.52 -15.80
CA GLY A 214 4.83 5.21 -15.34
C GLY A 214 3.75 4.30 -14.73
N GLU A 215 3.98 2.99 -14.63
CA GLU A 215 3.01 2.02 -14.09
C GLU A 215 3.49 1.39 -12.78
N PRO A 216 2.60 1.20 -11.78
CA PRO A 216 2.91 0.50 -10.55
C PRO A 216 3.10 -1.00 -10.79
N LEU A 217 4.18 -1.56 -10.26
CA LEU A 217 4.51 -2.98 -10.34
C LEU A 217 4.64 -3.56 -8.94
N LEU A 218 3.83 -4.56 -8.60
CA LEU A 218 3.86 -5.24 -7.32
C LEU A 218 5.21 -5.95 -7.10
N GLU A 219 5.94 -5.55 -6.06
CA GLU A 219 7.23 -6.15 -5.67
C GLU A 219 7.07 -7.14 -4.53
N ARG A 220 6.32 -6.76 -3.51
CA ARG A 220 6.10 -7.59 -2.32
C ARG A 220 4.77 -7.28 -1.65
N GLU A 221 4.30 -8.25 -0.91
CA GLU A 221 3.03 -8.19 -0.20
C GLU A 221 3.19 -8.85 1.16
N ILE A 222 2.63 -8.25 2.18
CA ILE A 222 2.60 -8.74 3.56
C ILE A 222 1.14 -8.87 3.95
N VAL A 223 0.74 -10.08 4.31
CA VAL A 223 -0.60 -10.37 4.84
C VAL A 223 -0.47 -10.81 6.29
N GLU A 224 -1.18 -10.14 7.17
CA GLU A 224 -1.35 -10.52 8.57
C GLU A 224 -2.77 -11.05 8.74
N ASP A 225 -2.90 -12.30 9.16
CA ASP A 225 -4.17 -13.00 9.31
C ASP A 225 -4.28 -13.64 10.70
N ALA A 226 -5.18 -13.12 11.51
CA ALA A 226 -5.54 -13.68 12.82
C ALA A 226 -6.93 -14.32 12.84
N THR A 227 -7.61 -14.43 11.68
CA THR A 227 -9.00 -14.90 11.60
C THR A 227 -9.15 -16.38 11.85
N GLY A 228 -8.16 -17.19 11.47
CA GLY A 228 -8.26 -18.66 11.47
C GLY A 228 -7.33 -19.39 12.46
N ALA A 229 -6.53 -18.67 13.24
CA ALA A 229 -5.53 -19.31 14.10
C ALA A 229 -6.15 -19.84 15.40
N SER A 230 -6.25 -21.16 15.54
CA SER A 230 -6.69 -21.82 16.79
C SER A 230 -5.80 -21.47 17.99
N SER A 231 -4.53 -21.13 17.74
CA SER A 231 -3.58 -20.62 18.76
C SER A 231 -3.88 -19.17 19.18
N GLY A 232 -4.69 -18.42 18.42
CA GLY A 232 -4.90 -17.00 18.62
C GLY A 232 -3.70 -16.11 18.22
N LEU A 233 -2.66 -16.68 17.60
CA LEU A 233 -1.53 -15.91 17.07
C LEU A 233 -1.81 -15.47 15.62
N ALA A 234 -1.49 -14.22 15.29
CA ALA A 234 -1.54 -13.76 13.92
C ALA A 234 -0.50 -14.49 13.06
N GLN A 235 -0.90 -14.93 11.87
CA GLN A 235 0.01 -15.45 10.87
C GLN A 235 0.40 -14.31 9.91
N GLU A 236 1.68 -13.99 9.84
CA GLU A 236 2.22 -13.13 8.80
C GLU A 236 2.68 -13.97 7.61
N THR A 237 2.18 -13.66 6.41
CA THR A 237 2.62 -14.24 5.16
C THR A 237 3.25 -13.13 4.30
N ARG A 238 4.52 -13.29 3.97
CA ARG A 238 5.26 -12.40 3.07
C ARG A 238 5.36 -13.03 1.70
N TYR A 239 4.77 -12.38 0.71
CA TYR A 239 4.90 -12.76 -0.69
C TYR A 239 5.94 -11.88 -1.38
N ARG A 240 6.72 -12.48 -2.26
CA ARG A 240 7.68 -11.79 -3.12
C ARG A 240 7.78 -12.52 -4.45
N ASP A 241 8.12 -11.79 -5.51
CA ASP A 241 8.52 -12.41 -6.76
C ASP A 241 9.95 -12.92 -6.68
N GLN A 242 10.18 -14.12 -7.16
CA GLN A 242 11.51 -14.72 -7.29
C GLN A 242 11.64 -15.38 -8.65
N GLY A 243 12.12 -14.62 -9.62
CA GLY A 243 12.31 -15.10 -10.99
C GLY A 243 10.98 -15.41 -11.71
N GLY A 244 9.95 -14.58 -11.54
CA GLY A 244 8.62 -14.74 -12.14
C GLY A 244 7.71 -15.73 -11.38
N LYS A 245 8.15 -16.21 -10.21
CA LYS A 245 7.37 -17.10 -9.35
C LYS A 245 7.09 -16.42 -8.01
N ARG A 246 5.80 -16.32 -7.64
CA ARG A 246 5.38 -15.83 -6.32
C ARG A 246 5.76 -16.85 -5.25
N VAL A 247 6.62 -16.45 -4.32
CA VAL A 247 7.09 -17.26 -3.19
C VAL A 247 6.53 -16.68 -1.90
N ALA A 248 6.01 -17.55 -1.03
CA ALA A 248 5.46 -17.20 0.28
C ALA A 248 6.41 -17.63 1.40
N ASP A 249 6.68 -16.73 2.34
CA ASP A 249 7.33 -17.00 3.62
C ASP A 249 6.30 -16.76 4.72
N ARG A 250 5.97 -17.80 5.51
CA ARG A 250 4.94 -17.75 6.55
C ARG A 250 5.59 -17.86 7.92
N ARG A 251 5.08 -17.05 8.87
CA ARG A 251 5.49 -17.08 10.26
C ARG A 251 4.35 -16.64 11.16
N TYR A 252 4.40 -17.03 12.43
CA TYR A 252 3.51 -16.49 13.45
C TYR A 252 4.18 -15.33 14.17
N LEU A 253 3.36 -14.36 14.61
CA LEU A 253 3.78 -13.22 15.39
C LEU A 253 3.35 -13.41 16.84
N TRP A 254 4.26 -13.12 17.75
CA TRP A 254 3.96 -13.07 19.18
C TRP A 254 3.59 -11.64 19.57
N ASP A 255 2.38 -11.46 20.02
CA ASP A 255 1.92 -10.20 20.59
C ASP A 255 2.01 -10.28 22.12
N GLU A 256 2.78 -9.38 22.75
CA GLU A 256 2.94 -9.34 24.20
C GLU A 256 1.66 -8.90 24.92
N ASP A 257 0.84 -8.06 24.29
CA ASP A 257 -0.39 -7.55 24.88
C ASP A 257 -1.51 -8.62 24.92
N GLY A 258 -1.29 -9.74 24.23
CA GLY A 258 -2.16 -10.93 24.32
C GLY A 258 -3.56 -10.77 23.76
N GLY A 259 -3.87 -9.63 23.17
CA GLY A 259 -5.18 -9.30 22.61
C GLY A 259 -5.38 -9.93 21.23
N THR A 260 -5.95 -11.12 21.20
CA THR A 260 -6.37 -11.73 19.92
C THR A 260 -7.89 -11.75 19.82
N ALA A 261 -8.40 -11.86 18.60
CA ALA A 261 -9.84 -12.14 18.36
C ALA A 261 -10.36 -13.41 19.08
N ALA A 262 -9.44 -14.23 19.56
CA ALA A 262 -9.73 -15.51 20.25
C ALA A 262 -9.74 -15.43 21.79
N GLY A 263 -9.57 -14.25 22.40
CA GLY A 263 -9.57 -14.04 23.85
C GLY A 263 -8.17 -13.88 24.48
N GLU A 264 -8.14 -13.73 25.82
CA GLU A 264 -6.88 -13.57 26.56
C GLU A 264 -6.02 -14.84 26.50
N ARG A 265 -4.74 -14.66 26.17
CA ARG A 265 -3.74 -15.72 26.21
C ARG A 265 -3.29 -15.97 27.64
N ARG A 266 -3.38 -17.21 28.11
CA ARG A 266 -2.91 -17.61 29.44
C ARG A 266 -1.55 -18.31 29.32
N ILE A 267 -0.51 -17.72 29.87
CA ILE A 267 0.82 -18.34 29.94
C ILE A 267 0.79 -19.43 31.01
N LEU A 268 1.10 -20.67 30.60
CA LEU A 268 1.21 -21.83 31.46
C LEU A 268 2.64 -22.06 31.94
N LEU A 269 3.61 -21.80 31.07
CA LEU A 269 5.03 -21.99 31.34
C LEU A 269 5.84 -21.03 30.47
N GLU A 270 6.88 -20.41 31.04
CA GLU A 270 7.81 -19.58 30.32
C GLU A 270 9.23 -19.73 30.86
N PHE A 271 10.23 -19.86 29.97
CA PHE A 271 11.64 -19.89 30.32
C PHE A 271 12.52 -19.51 29.11
N ARG A 272 13.81 -19.32 29.39
CA ARG A 272 14.82 -19.02 28.35
C ARG A 272 15.84 -20.14 28.26
N LEU A 273 16.18 -20.56 27.05
CA LEU A 273 17.22 -21.52 26.78
C LEU A 273 18.59 -20.84 26.80
N ALA A 274 19.53 -21.35 27.59
CA ALA A 274 20.93 -20.94 27.55
C ALA A 274 21.69 -21.79 26.50
N PRO A 275 22.73 -21.24 25.82
CA PRO A 275 23.22 -19.86 25.85
C PRO A 275 22.50 -18.94 24.84
N ALA A 276 21.68 -19.48 23.95
CA ALA A 276 21.07 -18.77 22.80
C ALA A 276 20.01 -17.73 23.22
N GLY A 277 19.58 -17.72 24.49
CA GLY A 277 18.58 -16.77 24.98
C GLY A 277 17.17 -16.91 24.37
N LYS A 278 16.92 -18.02 23.62
CA LYS A 278 15.63 -18.26 22.99
C LYS A 278 14.54 -18.39 24.04
N ARG A 279 13.48 -17.62 23.92
CA ARG A 279 12.34 -17.64 24.85
C ARG A 279 11.38 -18.76 24.44
N ILE A 280 11.05 -19.64 25.38
CA ILE A 280 10.06 -20.71 25.22
C ILE A 280 8.84 -20.35 26.02
N VAL A 281 7.68 -20.46 25.40
CA VAL A 281 6.38 -20.20 26.04
C VAL A 281 5.45 -21.36 25.76
N VAL A 282 4.84 -21.89 26.81
CA VAL A 282 3.67 -22.79 26.71
C VAL A 282 2.47 -21.99 27.18
N PHE A 283 1.44 -21.94 26.37
CA PHE A 283 0.27 -21.11 26.63
C PHE A 283 -1.01 -21.81 26.21
N ALA A 284 -2.12 -21.36 26.73
CA ALA A 284 -3.46 -21.73 26.30
C ALA A 284 -4.18 -20.49 25.77
N ASN A 285 -5.02 -20.69 24.77
CA ASN A 285 -5.94 -19.66 24.32
C ASN A 285 -7.07 -19.55 25.35
N GLY A 286 -7.45 -18.33 25.76
CA GLY A 286 -8.35 -18.08 26.89
C GLY A 286 -9.69 -18.80 26.87
N ASN A 287 -10.19 -19.14 25.71
CA ASN A 287 -11.45 -19.87 25.54
C ASN A 287 -11.30 -21.40 25.51
N ASP A 288 -10.06 -21.93 25.37
CA ASP A 288 -9.79 -23.37 25.42
C ASP A 288 -8.50 -23.66 26.19
N ALA A 289 -8.67 -23.78 27.52
CA ALA A 289 -7.56 -24.13 28.40
C ALA A 289 -7.15 -25.62 28.30
N THR A 290 -7.87 -26.43 27.57
CA THR A 290 -7.60 -27.88 27.44
C THR A 290 -6.57 -28.18 26.37
N ARG A 291 -6.31 -27.22 25.45
CA ARG A 291 -5.36 -27.36 24.38
C ARG A 291 -4.19 -26.37 24.54
N PRO A 292 -3.09 -26.80 25.14
CA PRO A 292 -1.91 -25.95 25.24
C PRO A 292 -1.17 -25.85 23.90
N TYR A 293 -0.47 -24.72 23.72
CA TYR A 293 0.40 -24.43 22.60
C TYR A 293 1.82 -24.18 23.09
N TYR A 294 2.79 -24.63 22.33
CA TYR A 294 4.21 -24.35 22.51
C TYR A 294 4.65 -23.30 21.47
N ALA A 295 5.35 -22.27 21.91
CA ALA A 295 6.01 -21.31 21.02
C ALA A 295 7.48 -21.13 21.38
N ALA A 296 8.37 -21.26 20.41
CA ALA A 296 9.76 -20.86 20.53
C ALA A 296 9.94 -19.50 19.84
N LEU A 297 10.29 -18.47 20.62
CA LEU A 297 10.37 -17.10 20.17
C LEU A 297 11.83 -16.75 19.80
N GLY A 298 12.00 -16.29 18.58
CA GLY A 298 13.25 -15.72 18.06
C GLY A 298 13.35 -14.21 18.31
N ALA A 299 14.20 -13.55 17.54
CA ALA A 299 14.32 -12.10 17.56
C ALA A 299 13.04 -11.41 17.03
N GLN A 300 12.77 -10.19 17.50
CA GLN A 300 11.66 -9.35 17.03
C GLN A 300 10.27 -10.01 17.17
N GLN A 301 10.02 -10.71 18.28
CA GLN A 301 8.72 -11.33 18.57
C GLN A 301 8.29 -12.41 17.54
N ARG A 302 9.19 -12.91 16.71
CA ARG A 302 8.90 -13.95 15.73
C ARG A 302 8.78 -15.28 16.41
N VAL A 303 7.74 -16.03 16.06
CA VAL A 303 7.60 -17.43 16.47
C VAL A 303 8.35 -18.31 15.47
N ASP A 304 9.50 -18.85 15.89
CA ASP A 304 10.32 -19.76 15.06
C ASP A 304 9.70 -21.16 14.97
N LEU A 305 8.97 -21.56 16.03
CA LEU A 305 8.28 -22.84 16.12
C LEU A 305 7.00 -22.66 16.93
N LEU A 306 5.86 -22.95 16.32
CA LEU A 306 4.57 -23.09 16.97
C LEU A 306 4.15 -24.57 16.92
N TYR A 307 3.59 -25.08 18.01
CA TYR A 307 2.99 -26.41 18.07
C TYR A 307 1.85 -26.47 19.08
N PRO A 308 0.72 -27.15 18.80
CA PRO A 308 0.36 -27.69 17.51
C PRO A 308 0.07 -26.55 16.49
N ASP A 309 0.35 -26.78 15.21
CA ASP A 309 -0.01 -25.89 14.10
C ASP A 309 -1.11 -26.52 13.20
N ALA A 310 -1.55 -27.72 13.53
CA ALA A 310 -2.66 -28.43 12.89
C ALA A 310 -3.66 -28.98 13.91
N GLU A 311 -4.93 -29.12 13.51
CA GLU A 311 -6.03 -29.50 14.41
C GLU A 311 -5.86 -30.86 15.08
N ARG A 312 -5.19 -31.81 14.43
CA ARG A 312 -5.02 -33.19 14.92
C ARG A 312 -3.78 -33.41 15.76
N GLU A 313 -2.96 -32.40 15.92
CA GLU A 313 -1.75 -32.47 16.74
C GLU A 313 -2.06 -32.11 18.18
N ALA A 314 -1.41 -32.76 19.12
CA ALA A 314 -1.51 -32.48 20.55
C ALA A 314 -0.17 -32.68 21.24
N MET A 315 0.04 -32.02 22.36
CA MET A 315 1.17 -32.28 23.26
C MET A 315 0.76 -33.34 24.30
N ASP A 316 1.72 -34.21 24.63
CA ASP A 316 1.58 -35.19 25.70
C ASP A 316 2.21 -34.69 26.99
N TYR A 317 1.54 -34.88 28.14
CA TYR A 317 2.09 -34.55 29.44
C TYR A 317 2.10 -35.80 30.34
N ASP A 318 3.32 -36.27 30.66
CA ASP A 318 3.55 -37.31 31.67
C ASP A 318 3.64 -36.67 33.06
N ALA A 319 2.57 -36.78 33.83
CA ALA A 319 2.47 -36.18 35.15
C ALA A 319 3.39 -36.81 36.21
N GLU A 320 3.75 -38.11 36.04
CA GLU A 320 4.64 -38.80 36.99
C GLU A 320 6.08 -38.37 36.83
N ARG A 321 6.48 -38.08 35.58
CA ARG A 321 7.86 -37.65 35.23
C ARG A 321 8.00 -36.17 35.05
N HIS A 322 6.90 -35.41 35.10
CA HIS A 322 6.83 -33.98 34.78
C HIS A 322 7.45 -33.64 33.42
N VAL A 323 7.07 -34.41 32.39
CA VAL A 323 7.58 -34.23 31.03
C VAL A 323 6.46 -33.81 30.09
N LEU A 324 6.59 -32.64 29.49
CA LEU A 324 5.74 -32.22 28.37
C LEU A 324 6.49 -32.54 27.07
N SER A 325 5.83 -33.26 26.16
CA SER A 325 6.46 -33.70 24.91
C SER A 325 5.55 -33.57 23.70
N PHE A 326 6.18 -33.40 22.52
CA PHE A 326 5.51 -33.46 21.23
C PHE A 326 6.49 -33.82 20.11
N ASP A 327 5.95 -34.32 19.02
CA ASP A 327 6.69 -34.66 17.82
C ASP A 327 6.34 -33.72 16.68
N ARG A 328 7.37 -33.29 15.92
CA ARG A 328 7.21 -32.55 14.68
C ARG A 328 8.13 -33.14 13.61
N GLY A 329 7.52 -33.86 12.68
CA GLY A 329 8.29 -34.63 11.70
C GLY A 329 9.21 -35.67 12.38
N ASP A 330 10.50 -35.63 12.07
CA ASP A 330 11.53 -36.56 12.64
C ASP A 330 12.11 -36.04 13.97
N THR A 331 11.50 -35.02 14.58
CA THR A 331 12.05 -34.36 15.77
C THR A 331 11.08 -34.45 16.93
N THR A 332 11.56 -35.01 18.07
CA THR A 332 10.85 -35.03 19.35
C THR A 332 11.36 -33.91 20.25
N TYR A 333 10.46 -33.15 20.81
CA TYR A 333 10.73 -32.08 21.78
C TYR A 333 10.22 -32.52 23.16
N ARG A 334 11.03 -32.32 24.22
CA ARG A 334 10.66 -32.62 25.60
C ARG A 334 11.08 -31.48 26.51
N ILE A 335 10.15 -31.00 27.32
CA ILE A 335 10.42 -30.11 28.44
C ILE A 335 10.35 -30.94 29.70
N VAL A 336 11.47 -31.09 30.39
CA VAL A 336 11.59 -31.91 31.59
C VAL A 336 11.58 -30.99 32.81
N GLY A 337 10.60 -31.21 33.70
CA GLY A 337 10.47 -30.52 34.94
C GLY A 337 11.24 -31.18 36.09
N ASP A 338 11.37 -30.45 37.22
CA ASP A 338 11.82 -30.99 38.49
C ASP A 338 10.68 -31.72 39.24
N ALA A 339 10.91 -32.12 40.47
CA ALA A 339 9.95 -32.77 41.32
C ALA A 339 8.68 -31.94 41.62
N HIS A 340 8.71 -30.63 41.30
CA HIS A 340 7.58 -29.70 41.46
C HIS A 340 6.99 -29.25 40.12
N GLY A 341 7.52 -29.81 38.99
CA GLY A 341 7.08 -29.48 37.65
C GLY A 341 7.70 -28.21 37.07
N ALA A 342 8.63 -27.58 37.79
CA ALA A 342 9.33 -26.41 37.22
C ALA A 342 10.34 -26.84 36.12
N PRO A 343 10.40 -26.14 34.95
CA PRO A 343 11.21 -26.57 33.84
C PRO A 343 12.71 -26.51 34.19
N GLN A 344 13.41 -27.62 34.00
CA GLN A 344 14.83 -27.74 34.26
C GLN A 344 15.67 -27.80 32.99
N ARG A 345 15.18 -28.49 31.96
CA ARG A 345 15.91 -28.65 30.71
C ARG A 345 14.96 -28.92 29.56
N MET A 346 15.44 -28.63 28.39
CA MET A 346 14.78 -29.02 27.14
C MET A 346 15.63 -30.03 26.40
N GLU A 347 15.02 -31.11 25.94
CA GLU A 347 15.64 -32.15 25.14
C GLU A 347 15.04 -32.10 23.72
N VAL A 348 15.91 -32.11 22.71
CA VAL A 348 15.50 -32.18 21.30
C VAL A 348 16.17 -33.41 20.69
N ALA A 349 15.37 -34.37 20.26
CA ALA A 349 15.82 -35.58 19.63
C ALA A 349 15.50 -35.56 18.14
N VAL A 350 16.53 -35.62 17.29
CA VAL A 350 16.40 -35.73 15.84
C VAL A 350 16.88 -37.11 15.39
N ARG A 351 15.96 -37.88 14.81
CA ARG A 351 16.28 -39.26 14.36
C ARG A 351 16.99 -40.09 15.43
N GLY A 352 16.52 -39.99 16.68
CA GLY A 352 17.06 -40.74 17.82
C GLY A 352 18.35 -40.18 18.45
N LYS A 353 18.93 -39.08 17.94
CA LYS A 353 20.06 -38.37 18.57
C LYS A 353 19.50 -37.21 19.42
N THR A 354 19.66 -37.30 20.73
CA THR A 354 19.20 -36.29 21.68
C THR A 354 20.27 -35.25 21.95
N GLN A 355 19.88 -33.99 21.94
CA GLN A 355 20.63 -32.86 22.43
C GLN A 355 19.85 -32.22 23.59
N THR A 356 20.53 -31.91 24.70
CA THR A 356 20.00 -31.18 25.82
C THR A 356 20.36 -29.70 25.69
N LEU A 357 19.38 -28.82 25.88
CA LEU A 357 19.48 -27.37 25.79
C LEU A 357 19.22 -26.73 27.14
#